data_4c363dd058ed7979a6185188b7a989c9
#
_entry.id   4c363dd058ed7979a6185188b7a989c9
#
_cell.length_a   1.000
_cell.length_b   1.000
_cell.length_c   1.000
_cell.angle_alpha   90.00
_cell.angle_beta   90.00
_cell.angle_gamma   90.00
#
_symmetry.space_group_name_H-M   'P 1'
#
loop_
_entity.id
_entity.type
_entity.pdbx_description
1 polymer ?
#
loop_
_entity_poly.entity_id
_entity_poly.type
_entity_poly.pdbx_seq_one_letter_code
_entity_poly.pdbx_strand_id
1 'polypeptide(L)'
;IDRPLRPLFNKGMRNDVQVVVTVLSVEQDVPPEIPAMIGSSIALAVSEIPWNGPTGAVVVGRVDGQYVINPDEEQRAKSDMHVYLAGTKDAIMMVEAGANEVSETAMLDAIMFGHEYIKKLVEFQDKIVAEIGKEKVEVPLNVTGDDVKQAVREFAYDKCVWVFDTFNRQERQAREAQVKQETIEALAEQFPEREAEIADALYYLNKEVMRKKIIEQGIRPDGRGVTEIRPIWCEVGVLPRVHGSAVFTRGQTQALTVTTLGS
;
A
#
# COMPACT_ATOMS: atom_id res chain seq x y z
N ILE A 1 -5.92 7.13 8.34
CA ILE A 1 -4.84 7.22 9.35
C ILE A 1 -3.80 6.14 9.09
N ASP A 2 -4.15 4.86 9.12
CA ASP A 2 -3.21 3.72 9.01
C ASP A 2 -2.34 3.74 7.73
N ARG A 3 -2.95 4.00 6.57
CA ARG A 3 -2.27 3.92 5.26
C ARG A 3 -1.02 4.78 5.13
N PRO A 4 -0.98 6.06 5.57
CA PRO A 4 0.24 6.87 5.53
C PRO A 4 1.21 6.59 6.68
N LEU A 5 0.75 6.04 7.82
CA LEU A 5 1.61 5.82 8.99
C LEU A 5 2.34 4.48 8.94
N ARG A 6 1.67 3.39 8.57
CA ARG A 6 2.19 2.02 8.61
C ARG A 6 3.49 1.83 7.82
N PRO A 7 3.67 2.37 6.59
CA PRO A 7 4.89 2.16 5.82
C PRO A 7 6.15 2.78 6.42
N LEU A 8 6.00 3.68 7.38
CA LEU A 8 7.10 4.38 8.04
C LEU A 8 7.62 3.68 9.29
N PHE A 9 6.99 2.58 9.71
CA PHE A 9 7.57 1.68 10.70
C PHE A 9 8.61 0.76 10.07
N ASN A 10 9.62 0.39 10.84
CA ASN A 10 10.61 -0.57 10.37
C ASN A 10 9.93 -1.92 10.08
N LYS A 11 10.21 -2.49 8.92
CA LYS A 11 9.60 -3.76 8.47
C LYS A 11 9.88 -4.94 9.40
N GLY A 12 10.98 -4.91 10.12
CA GLY A 12 11.33 -5.94 11.10
C GLY A 12 10.64 -5.80 12.45
N MET A 13 10.02 -4.66 12.75
CA MET A 13 9.31 -4.43 14.00
C MET A 13 8.08 -5.32 14.10
N ARG A 14 7.90 -5.97 15.26
CA ARG A 14 6.77 -6.86 15.55
C ARG A 14 5.94 -6.40 16.77
N ASN A 15 6.33 -5.28 17.37
CA ASN A 15 5.58 -4.68 18.47
C ASN A 15 4.24 -4.14 17.96
N ASP A 16 3.18 -4.36 18.72
CA ASP A 16 1.89 -3.76 18.43
C ASP A 16 1.93 -2.25 18.73
N VAL A 17 1.38 -1.47 17.80
CA VAL A 17 1.20 -0.04 17.94
C VAL A 17 -0.27 0.29 17.76
N GLN A 18 -0.88 0.90 18.78
CA GLN A 18 -2.25 1.34 18.73
C GLN A 18 -2.31 2.87 18.71
N VAL A 19 -3.04 3.42 17.73
CA VAL A 19 -3.35 4.85 17.66
C VAL A 19 -4.85 5.01 17.81
N VAL A 20 -5.25 5.74 18.86
CA VAL A 20 -6.67 6.01 19.15
C VAL A 20 -6.93 7.50 18.96
N VAL A 21 -7.91 7.82 18.11
CA VAL A 21 -8.37 9.19 17.89
C VAL A 21 -9.81 9.31 18.35
N THR A 22 -10.06 10.19 19.32
CA THR A 22 -11.39 10.47 19.83
C THR A 22 -11.85 11.85 19.37
N VAL A 23 -12.91 11.90 18.57
CA VAL A 23 -13.51 13.14 18.12
C VAL A 23 -14.44 13.66 19.21
N LEU A 24 -14.09 14.80 19.83
CA LEU A 24 -14.85 15.41 20.91
C LEU A 24 -15.76 16.56 20.44
N SER A 25 -15.37 17.22 19.36
CA SER A 25 -16.13 18.32 18.77
C SER A 25 -15.82 18.41 17.28
N VAL A 26 -16.80 18.78 16.49
CA VAL A 26 -16.68 18.90 15.02
C VAL A 26 -17.32 20.21 14.58
N GLU A 27 -16.70 20.85 13.60
CA GLU A 27 -17.23 21.96 12.84
C GLU A 27 -17.42 21.52 11.39
N GLN A 28 -18.51 21.94 10.75
CA GLN A 28 -18.86 21.48 9.38
C GLN A 28 -17.82 21.87 8.33
N ASP A 29 -17.19 23.03 8.53
CA ASP A 29 -16.14 23.51 7.61
C ASP A 29 -14.80 22.79 7.79
N VAL A 30 -14.58 22.16 8.93
CA VAL A 30 -13.33 21.44 9.26
C VAL A 30 -13.62 19.97 9.59
N PRO A 31 -13.72 19.11 8.58
CA PRO A 31 -13.91 17.68 8.81
C PRO A 31 -12.79 17.06 9.66
N PRO A 32 -13.12 16.13 10.58
CA PRO A 32 -12.18 15.65 11.59
C PRO A 32 -11.05 14.77 11.04
N GLU A 33 -11.12 14.33 9.80
CA GLU A 33 -10.17 13.40 9.21
C GLU A 33 -8.75 13.99 9.12
N ILE A 34 -8.62 15.22 8.68
CA ILE A 34 -7.32 15.88 8.52
C ILE A 34 -6.68 16.20 9.88
N PRO A 35 -7.37 16.83 10.85
CA PRO A 35 -6.86 16.96 12.21
C PRO A 35 -6.50 15.64 12.86
N ALA A 36 -7.27 14.57 12.62
CA ALA A 36 -7.00 13.24 13.13
C ALA A 36 -5.70 12.65 12.56
N MET A 37 -5.45 12.83 11.26
CA MET A 37 -4.21 12.35 10.61
C MET A 37 -2.99 13.13 11.12
N ILE A 38 -3.09 14.44 11.22
CA ILE A 38 -2.00 15.30 11.74
C ILE A 38 -1.75 15.00 13.22
N GLY A 39 -2.78 14.90 14.04
CA GLY A 39 -2.68 14.58 15.46
C GLY A 39 -2.05 13.21 15.72
N SER A 40 -2.42 12.19 14.92
CA SER A 40 -1.81 10.86 14.96
C SER A 40 -0.32 10.90 14.62
N SER A 41 0.05 11.69 13.60
CA SER A 41 1.45 11.89 13.23
C SER A 41 2.25 12.58 14.33
N ILE A 42 1.74 13.67 14.90
CA ILE A 42 2.41 14.38 16.00
C ILE A 42 2.58 13.47 17.21
N ALA A 43 1.53 12.73 17.59
CA ALA A 43 1.57 11.81 18.72
C ALA A 43 2.66 10.75 18.58
N LEU A 44 2.79 10.15 17.40
CA LEU A 44 3.86 9.20 17.10
C LEU A 44 5.23 9.89 17.07
N ALA A 45 5.33 11.05 16.45
CA ALA A 45 6.59 11.75 16.27
C ALA A 45 7.21 12.21 17.61
N VAL A 46 6.40 12.71 18.55
CA VAL A 46 6.89 13.15 19.88
C VAL A 46 7.05 12.00 20.88
N SER A 47 6.48 10.82 20.61
CA SER A 47 6.57 9.65 21.48
C SER A 47 7.94 8.97 21.37
N GLU A 48 8.20 8.02 22.25
CA GLU A 48 9.37 7.13 22.19
C GLU A 48 9.26 6.00 21.15
N ILE A 49 8.11 5.86 20.47
CA ILE A 49 7.88 4.82 19.45
C ILE A 49 8.79 5.04 18.24
N PRO A 50 9.57 4.03 17.78
CA PRO A 50 10.46 4.16 16.64
C PRO A 50 9.65 4.19 15.33
N TRP A 51 9.45 5.39 14.81
CA TRP A 51 8.67 5.68 13.62
C TRP A 51 9.35 6.77 12.78
N ASN A 52 9.41 6.59 11.45
CA ASN A 52 10.17 7.43 10.52
C ASN A 52 9.31 8.55 9.87
N GLY A 53 8.35 9.10 10.64
CA GLY A 53 7.64 10.32 10.26
C GLY A 53 8.42 11.58 10.62
N PRO A 54 7.76 12.77 10.59
CA PRO A 54 6.31 12.96 10.55
C PRO A 54 5.68 12.91 9.16
N THR A 55 4.34 12.86 9.15
CA THR A 55 3.51 12.97 7.95
C THR A 55 2.54 14.14 8.06
N GLY A 56 2.30 14.83 6.95
CA GLY A 56 1.21 15.79 6.83
C GLY A 56 0.05 15.22 6.03
N ALA A 57 -1.12 15.85 6.17
CA ALA A 57 -2.31 15.50 5.39
C ALA A 57 -3.12 16.76 5.04
N VAL A 58 -3.68 16.79 3.83
CA VAL A 58 -4.56 17.84 3.34
C VAL A 58 -5.63 17.26 2.42
N VAL A 59 -6.73 18.00 2.27
CA VAL A 59 -7.67 17.79 1.17
C VAL A 59 -7.41 18.87 0.12
N VAL A 60 -7.40 18.49 -1.15
CA VAL A 60 -7.37 19.42 -2.27
C VAL A 60 -8.72 19.39 -2.99
N GLY A 61 -9.36 20.53 -3.10
CA GLY A 61 -10.49 20.77 -3.97
C GLY A 61 -10.10 21.64 -5.17
N ARG A 62 -10.99 21.75 -6.16
CA ARG A 62 -10.85 22.68 -7.28
C ARG A 62 -12.18 23.39 -7.54
N VAL A 63 -12.20 24.71 -7.33
CA VAL A 63 -13.36 25.57 -7.50
C VAL A 63 -13.04 26.59 -8.59
N ASP A 64 -13.88 26.67 -9.61
CA ASP A 64 -13.69 27.57 -10.77
C ASP A 64 -12.29 27.44 -11.40
N GLY A 65 -11.78 26.20 -11.46
CA GLY A 65 -10.46 25.88 -12.01
C GLY A 65 -9.27 26.19 -11.11
N GLN A 66 -9.47 26.71 -9.89
CA GLN A 66 -8.42 27.01 -8.92
C GLN A 66 -8.35 25.96 -7.79
N TYR A 67 -7.15 25.55 -7.43
CA TYR A 67 -6.94 24.60 -6.34
C TYR A 67 -7.09 25.26 -4.98
N VAL A 68 -7.80 24.61 -4.08
CA VAL A 68 -8.08 25.05 -2.70
C VAL A 68 -7.66 23.96 -1.73
N ILE A 69 -6.96 24.34 -0.65
CA ILE A 69 -6.59 23.42 0.43
C ILE A 69 -7.68 23.42 1.50
N ASN A 70 -8.07 22.22 1.93
CA ASN A 70 -9.07 21.98 2.96
C ASN A 70 -10.34 22.81 2.71
N PRO A 71 -11.03 22.59 1.56
CA PRO A 71 -12.18 23.39 1.17
C PRO A 71 -13.27 23.32 2.24
N ASP A 72 -13.88 24.47 2.55
CA ASP A 72 -15.06 24.58 3.42
C ASP A 72 -16.31 23.95 2.77
N GLU A 73 -17.44 23.94 3.47
CA GLU A 73 -18.66 23.29 2.99
C GLU A 73 -19.15 23.87 1.64
N GLU A 74 -19.12 25.20 1.49
CA GLU A 74 -19.55 25.87 0.26
C GLU A 74 -18.60 25.55 -0.91
N GLN A 75 -17.30 25.55 -0.66
CA GLN A 75 -16.27 25.21 -1.64
C GLN A 75 -16.35 23.73 -2.04
N ARG A 76 -16.59 22.81 -1.09
CA ARG A 76 -16.80 21.39 -1.38
C ARG A 76 -17.98 21.15 -2.30
N ALA A 77 -19.09 21.86 -2.08
CA ALA A 77 -20.29 21.75 -2.93
C ALA A 77 -20.05 22.20 -4.38
N LYS A 78 -19.13 23.13 -4.62
CA LYS A 78 -18.77 23.66 -5.94
C LYS A 78 -17.58 22.95 -6.58
N SER A 79 -16.83 22.17 -5.81
CA SER A 79 -15.59 21.53 -6.25
C SER A 79 -15.86 20.39 -7.23
N ASP A 80 -15.09 20.33 -8.31
CA ASP A 80 -15.12 19.23 -9.27
C ASP A 80 -14.16 18.09 -8.93
N MET A 81 -13.39 18.23 -7.85
CA MET A 81 -12.55 17.13 -7.30
C MET A 81 -12.48 17.22 -5.79
N HIS A 82 -12.20 16.07 -5.18
CA HIS A 82 -11.97 15.94 -3.75
C HIS A 82 -10.85 14.95 -3.52
N VAL A 83 -9.65 15.44 -3.20
CA VAL A 83 -8.43 14.65 -3.18
C VAL A 83 -7.82 14.68 -1.78
N TYR A 84 -7.95 13.60 -1.04
CA TYR A 84 -7.22 13.38 0.21
C TYR A 84 -5.78 13.01 -0.08
N LEU A 85 -4.86 13.74 0.50
CA LEU A 85 -3.42 13.51 0.37
C LEU A 85 -2.79 13.37 1.74
N ALA A 86 -1.89 12.42 1.88
CA ALA A 86 -0.99 12.35 3.01
C ALA A 86 0.40 11.91 2.57
N GLY A 87 1.42 12.41 3.22
CA GLY A 87 2.79 12.11 2.86
C GLY A 87 3.81 12.65 3.85
N THR A 88 5.06 12.33 3.56
CA THR A 88 6.23 12.91 4.21
C THR A 88 6.69 14.17 3.47
N LYS A 89 7.77 14.78 3.94
CA LYS A 89 8.42 15.89 3.24
C LYS A 89 8.85 15.52 1.81
N ASP A 90 9.24 14.26 1.60
CA ASP A 90 9.90 13.82 0.35
C ASP A 90 8.97 13.07 -0.59
N ALA A 91 7.84 12.53 -0.09
CA ALA A 91 6.98 11.67 -0.88
C ALA A 91 5.50 11.72 -0.45
N ILE A 92 4.60 11.58 -1.45
CA ILE A 92 3.19 11.29 -1.23
C ILE A 92 3.06 9.80 -0.89
N MET A 93 2.43 9.51 0.25
CA MET A 93 2.25 8.16 0.77
C MET A 93 0.83 7.62 0.53
N MET A 94 -0.15 8.50 0.46
CA MET A 94 -1.56 8.15 0.29
C MET A 94 -2.25 9.18 -0.61
N VAL A 95 -3.03 8.67 -1.54
CA VAL A 95 -3.99 9.44 -2.35
C VAL A 95 -5.32 8.72 -2.30
N GLU A 96 -6.39 9.47 -2.02
CA GLU A 96 -7.77 9.01 -2.17
C GLU A 96 -8.56 10.13 -2.83
N ALA A 97 -9.17 9.86 -3.97
CA ALA A 97 -9.76 10.90 -4.79
C ALA A 97 -11.13 10.52 -5.34
N GLY A 98 -12.03 11.50 -5.35
CA GLY A 98 -13.23 11.56 -6.19
C GLY A 98 -13.15 12.76 -7.11
N ALA A 99 -13.64 12.64 -8.34
CA ALA A 99 -13.61 13.72 -9.30
C ALA A 99 -14.72 13.59 -10.36
N ASN A 100 -15.15 14.72 -10.90
CA ASN A 100 -16.13 14.80 -11.97
C ASN A 100 -15.42 14.94 -13.32
N GLU A 101 -14.88 13.83 -13.84
CA GLU A 101 -14.23 13.72 -15.16
C GLU A 101 -13.11 14.75 -15.40
N VAL A 102 -12.33 15.09 -14.36
CA VAL A 102 -11.17 15.97 -14.52
C VAL A 102 -10.03 15.24 -15.26
N SER A 103 -9.20 16.02 -15.97
CA SER A 103 -8.05 15.45 -16.69
C SER A 103 -6.98 14.88 -15.73
N GLU A 104 -6.21 13.92 -16.21
CA GLU A 104 -5.07 13.35 -15.46
C GLU A 104 -4.05 14.43 -15.07
N THR A 105 -3.81 15.41 -15.96
CA THR A 105 -2.91 16.54 -15.66
C THR A 105 -3.44 17.37 -14.51
N ALA A 106 -4.75 17.74 -14.51
CA ALA A 106 -5.34 18.49 -13.41
C ALA A 106 -5.29 17.72 -12.08
N MET A 107 -5.47 16.40 -12.11
CA MET A 107 -5.31 15.56 -10.92
C MET A 107 -3.86 15.55 -10.41
N LEU A 108 -2.89 15.41 -11.30
CA LEU A 108 -1.47 15.45 -10.94
C LEU A 108 -1.08 16.81 -10.35
N ASP A 109 -1.52 17.91 -10.96
CA ASP A 109 -1.27 19.26 -10.47
C ASP A 109 -1.88 19.47 -9.07
N ALA A 110 -3.09 18.94 -8.82
CA ALA A 110 -3.71 18.95 -7.50
C ALA A 110 -2.87 18.20 -6.45
N ILE A 111 -2.34 17.04 -6.80
CA ILE A 111 -1.48 16.25 -5.92
C ILE A 111 -0.20 17.02 -5.59
N MET A 112 0.45 17.58 -6.59
CA MET A 112 1.67 18.37 -6.39
C MET A 112 1.42 19.65 -5.58
N PHE A 113 0.30 20.33 -5.84
CA PHE A 113 -0.13 21.49 -5.06
C PHE A 113 -0.33 21.12 -3.59
N GLY A 114 -1.03 20.04 -3.30
CA GLY A 114 -1.26 19.58 -1.93
C GLY A 114 0.04 19.17 -1.22
N HIS A 115 1.01 18.59 -1.94
CA HIS A 115 2.30 18.20 -1.36
C HIS A 115 3.08 19.40 -0.81
N GLU A 116 3.01 20.57 -1.44
CA GLU A 116 3.66 21.78 -0.92
C GLU A 116 3.12 22.21 0.46
N TYR A 117 1.85 21.94 0.74
CA TYR A 117 1.26 22.20 2.07
C TYR A 117 1.59 21.07 3.05
N ILE A 118 1.68 19.83 2.60
CA ILE A 118 2.16 18.72 3.42
C ILE A 118 3.57 19.01 3.94
N LYS A 119 4.47 19.51 3.11
CA LYS A 119 5.83 19.91 3.52
C LYS A 119 5.81 20.93 4.67
N LYS A 120 4.96 21.96 4.57
CA LYS A 120 4.82 22.97 5.63
C LYS A 120 4.30 22.37 6.94
N LEU A 121 3.35 21.42 6.86
CA LEU A 121 2.82 20.71 8.03
C LEU A 121 3.90 19.83 8.67
N VAL A 122 4.72 19.17 7.87
CA VAL A 122 5.85 18.37 8.37
C VAL A 122 6.90 19.27 9.04
N GLU A 123 7.29 20.38 8.43
CA GLU A 123 8.22 21.35 9.03
C GLU A 123 7.70 21.95 10.34
N PHE A 124 6.40 22.15 10.47
CA PHE A 124 5.79 22.57 11.74
C PHE A 124 5.89 21.47 12.80
N GLN A 125 5.62 20.22 12.44
CA GLN A 125 5.74 19.08 13.35
C GLN A 125 7.20 18.84 13.78
N ASP A 126 8.17 19.00 12.88
CA ASP A 126 9.60 18.89 13.19
C ASP A 126 10.02 19.89 14.29
N LYS A 127 9.47 21.12 14.29
CA LYS A 127 9.71 22.09 15.35
C LYS A 127 9.16 21.62 16.69
N ILE A 128 7.95 21.06 16.70
CA ILE A 128 7.35 20.48 17.93
C ILE A 128 8.20 19.32 18.44
N VAL A 129 8.63 18.43 17.55
CA VAL A 129 9.49 17.29 17.93
C VAL A 129 10.82 17.76 18.49
N ALA A 130 11.41 18.83 17.97
CA ALA A 130 12.65 19.39 18.49
C ALA A 130 12.52 19.96 19.91
N GLU A 131 11.32 20.43 20.29
CA GLU A 131 11.07 21.02 21.62
C GLU A 131 10.68 19.97 22.67
N ILE A 132 9.81 19.01 22.30
CA ILE A 132 9.19 18.08 23.27
C ILE A 132 9.30 16.60 22.88
N GLY A 133 9.98 16.29 21.77
CA GLY A 133 10.14 14.91 21.32
C GLY A 133 10.96 14.08 22.29
N LYS A 134 10.55 12.81 22.46
CA LYS A 134 11.30 11.84 23.25
C LYS A 134 12.30 11.09 22.36
N GLU A 135 13.38 10.61 22.97
CA GLU A 135 14.30 9.69 22.32
C GLU A 135 13.57 8.40 21.95
N LYS A 136 13.86 7.89 20.73
CA LYS A 136 13.21 6.67 20.22
C LYS A 136 13.82 5.44 20.86
N VAL A 137 12.96 4.54 21.37
CA VAL A 137 13.42 3.28 21.95
C VAL A 137 13.94 2.34 20.85
N GLU A 138 14.99 1.61 21.18
CA GLU A 138 15.43 0.51 20.35
C GLU A 138 14.52 -0.70 20.56
N VAL A 139 14.04 -1.29 19.46
CA VAL A 139 13.23 -2.50 19.49
C VAL A 139 13.91 -3.62 18.71
N PRO A 140 13.78 -4.87 19.16
CA PRO A 140 14.31 -6.00 18.41
C PRO A 140 13.63 -6.09 17.06
N LEU A 141 14.42 -6.21 16.01
CA LEU A 141 13.92 -6.35 14.64
C LEU A 141 13.99 -7.80 14.21
N ASN A 142 12.85 -8.34 13.79
CA ASN A 142 12.78 -9.65 13.17
C ASN A 142 13.10 -9.49 11.66
N VAL A 143 14.37 -9.62 11.32
CA VAL A 143 14.87 -9.53 9.95
C VAL A 143 15.69 -10.79 9.64
N THR A 144 15.49 -11.31 8.44
CA THR A 144 16.28 -12.44 7.94
C THR A 144 17.76 -12.06 7.86
N GLY A 145 18.64 -12.88 8.39
CA GLY A 145 20.09 -12.68 8.35
C GLY A 145 20.64 -12.65 6.92
N ASP A 146 21.71 -11.90 6.69
CA ASP A 146 22.32 -11.78 5.36
C ASP A 146 23.02 -13.10 4.96
N ASP A 147 23.48 -13.89 5.93
CA ASP A 147 23.98 -15.24 5.76
C ASP A 147 22.94 -16.18 5.10
N VAL A 148 21.71 -16.16 5.61
CA VAL A 148 20.59 -16.93 5.03
C VAL A 148 20.22 -16.41 3.65
N LYS A 149 20.11 -15.09 3.49
CA LYS A 149 19.78 -14.49 2.20
C LYS A 149 20.77 -14.89 1.11
N GLN A 150 22.07 -14.90 1.44
CA GLN A 150 23.10 -15.27 0.50
C GLN A 150 23.04 -16.76 0.15
N ALA A 151 22.94 -17.63 1.12
CA ALA A 151 22.84 -19.07 0.90
C ALA A 151 21.59 -19.43 0.06
N VAL A 152 20.44 -18.84 0.37
CA VAL A 152 19.21 -19.02 -0.42
C VAL A 152 19.40 -18.52 -1.85
N ARG A 153 20.05 -17.37 -2.04
CA ARG A 153 20.33 -16.84 -3.37
C ARG A 153 21.22 -17.75 -4.19
N GLU A 154 22.31 -18.24 -3.61
CA GLU A 154 23.24 -19.14 -4.29
C GLU A 154 22.59 -20.46 -4.69
N PHE A 155 21.74 -21.02 -3.82
CA PHE A 155 21.06 -22.29 -4.09
C PHE A 155 19.85 -22.15 -5.03
N ALA A 156 19.04 -21.11 -4.87
CA ALA A 156 17.70 -21.07 -5.46
C ALA A 156 17.53 -20.04 -6.60
N TYR A 157 18.50 -19.19 -6.94
CA TYR A 157 18.32 -18.15 -7.94
C TYR A 157 17.83 -18.69 -9.30
N ASP A 158 18.52 -19.68 -9.86
CA ASP A 158 18.16 -20.26 -11.15
C ASP A 158 16.84 -21.04 -11.09
N LYS A 159 16.56 -21.65 -9.94
CA LYS A 159 15.27 -22.31 -9.68
C LYS A 159 14.13 -21.30 -9.63
N CYS A 160 14.33 -20.12 -9.05
CA CYS A 160 13.36 -19.02 -9.08
C CYS A 160 13.13 -18.51 -10.51
N VAL A 161 14.18 -18.42 -11.33
CA VAL A 161 14.02 -18.11 -12.76
C VAL A 161 13.14 -19.14 -13.45
N TRP A 162 13.40 -20.44 -13.22
CA TRP A 162 12.58 -21.53 -13.77
C TRP A 162 11.11 -21.49 -13.31
N VAL A 163 10.83 -21.05 -12.07
CA VAL A 163 9.46 -20.86 -11.56
C VAL A 163 8.67 -19.91 -12.48
N PHE A 164 9.29 -18.83 -12.96
CA PHE A 164 8.63 -17.84 -13.80
C PHE A 164 8.75 -18.10 -15.31
N ASP A 165 9.21 -19.30 -15.70
CA ASP A 165 9.32 -19.71 -17.09
C ASP A 165 8.03 -20.34 -17.66
N THR A 166 6.96 -20.25 -16.89
CA THR A 166 5.61 -20.66 -17.29
C THR A 166 4.60 -19.53 -17.07
N PHE A 167 3.65 -19.40 -17.99
CA PHE A 167 2.51 -18.49 -17.87
C PHE A 167 1.30 -19.14 -17.18
N ASN A 168 1.32 -20.46 -16.99
CA ASN A 168 0.26 -21.17 -16.31
C ASN A 168 0.39 -20.98 -14.79
N ARG A 169 -0.68 -20.44 -14.16
CA ARG A 169 -0.69 -20.16 -12.73
C ARG A 169 -0.54 -21.40 -11.86
N GLN A 170 -1.23 -22.48 -12.21
CA GLN A 170 -1.19 -23.72 -11.40
C GLN A 170 0.19 -24.38 -11.46
N GLU A 171 0.77 -24.42 -12.66
CA GLU A 171 2.13 -24.93 -12.84
C GLU A 171 3.15 -24.07 -12.09
N ARG A 172 3.05 -22.75 -12.16
CA ARG A 172 3.93 -21.85 -11.41
C ARG A 172 3.82 -22.06 -9.91
N GLN A 173 2.61 -22.19 -9.36
CA GLN A 173 2.40 -22.48 -7.95
C GLN A 173 3.00 -23.82 -7.53
N ALA A 174 2.89 -24.85 -8.37
CA ALA A 174 3.52 -26.15 -8.12
C ALA A 174 5.06 -26.04 -8.10
N ARG A 175 5.63 -25.32 -9.06
CA ARG A 175 7.08 -25.05 -9.12
C ARG A 175 7.56 -24.24 -7.91
N GLU A 176 6.81 -23.20 -7.48
CA GLU A 176 7.11 -22.41 -6.26
C GLU A 176 7.14 -23.31 -5.02
N ALA A 177 6.14 -24.18 -4.86
CA ALA A 177 6.07 -25.12 -3.74
C ALA A 177 7.25 -26.11 -3.75
N GLN A 178 7.59 -26.65 -4.92
CA GLN A 178 8.73 -27.53 -5.08
C GLN A 178 10.05 -26.83 -4.72
N VAL A 179 10.32 -25.66 -5.28
CA VAL A 179 11.55 -24.91 -5.00
C VAL A 179 11.64 -24.54 -3.52
N LYS A 180 10.51 -24.20 -2.89
CA LYS A 180 10.48 -23.91 -1.45
C LYS A 180 10.89 -25.14 -0.64
N GLN A 181 10.31 -26.29 -0.92
CA GLN A 181 10.63 -27.53 -0.21
C GLN A 181 12.11 -27.91 -0.39
N GLU A 182 12.59 -27.93 -1.63
CA GLU A 182 13.98 -28.24 -1.95
C GLU A 182 14.97 -27.29 -1.26
N THR A 183 14.65 -25.99 -1.20
CA THR A 183 15.52 -24.98 -0.57
C THR A 183 15.60 -25.17 0.94
N ILE A 184 14.45 -25.42 1.59
CA ILE A 184 14.41 -25.69 3.04
C ILE A 184 15.21 -26.95 3.37
N GLU A 185 14.99 -28.06 2.64
CA GLU A 185 15.69 -29.31 2.86
C GLU A 185 17.20 -29.18 2.66
N ALA A 186 17.63 -28.50 1.59
CA ALA A 186 19.06 -28.37 1.28
C ALA A 186 19.81 -27.49 2.30
N LEU A 187 19.13 -26.51 2.91
CA LEU A 187 19.75 -25.58 3.85
C LEU A 187 19.46 -25.89 5.31
N ALA A 188 18.69 -26.96 5.61
CA ALA A 188 18.29 -27.32 6.96
C ALA A 188 19.49 -27.62 7.87
N GLU A 189 20.53 -28.32 7.36
CA GLU A 189 21.73 -28.64 8.12
C GLU A 189 22.60 -27.40 8.42
N GLN A 190 22.63 -26.45 7.46
CA GLN A 190 23.43 -25.24 7.60
C GLN A 190 22.74 -24.19 8.53
N PHE A 191 21.42 -24.20 8.55
CA PHE A 191 20.61 -23.23 9.34
C PHE A 191 19.53 -23.98 10.16
N PRO A 192 19.91 -24.74 11.17
CA PRO A 192 18.96 -25.47 12.00
C PRO A 192 17.98 -24.52 12.70
N GLU A 193 16.70 -24.88 12.72
CA GLU A 193 15.59 -24.11 13.32
C GLU A 193 15.32 -22.73 12.68
N ARG A 194 15.91 -22.44 11.50
CA ARG A 194 15.73 -21.17 10.79
C ARG A 194 14.91 -21.31 9.49
N GLU A 195 14.05 -22.31 9.39
CA GLU A 195 13.22 -22.55 8.19
C GLU A 195 12.34 -21.35 7.79
N ALA A 196 11.84 -20.62 8.79
CA ALA A 196 11.05 -19.42 8.53
C ALA A 196 11.85 -18.31 7.85
N GLU A 197 13.13 -18.15 8.21
CA GLU A 197 14.04 -17.19 7.57
C GLU A 197 14.40 -17.62 6.15
N ILE A 198 14.62 -18.92 5.92
CA ILE A 198 14.86 -19.48 4.58
C ILE A 198 13.64 -19.20 3.68
N ALA A 199 12.43 -19.45 4.18
CA ALA A 199 11.20 -19.21 3.43
C ALA A 199 10.99 -17.72 3.12
N ASP A 200 11.31 -16.82 4.06
CA ASP A 200 11.24 -15.37 3.88
C ASP A 200 12.27 -14.89 2.85
N ALA A 201 13.53 -15.35 2.95
CA ALA A 201 14.56 -15.04 1.97
C ALA A 201 14.16 -15.48 0.55
N LEU A 202 13.60 -16.68 0.41
CA LEU A 202 13.13 -17.23 -0.86
C LEU A 202 11.95 -16.41 -1.42
N TYR A 203 11.03 -15.96 -0.58
CA TYR A 203 9.94 -15.08 -0.99
C TYR A 203 10.47 -13.78 -1.61
N TYR A 204 11.45 -13.14 -0.98
CA TYR A 204 12.03 -11.91 -1.51
C TYR A 204 12.86 -12.16 -2.77
N LEU A 205 13.54 -13.29 -2.88
CA LEU A 205 14.26 -13.71 -4.09
C LEU A 205 13.30 -13.93 -5.27
N ASN A 206 12.19 -14.63 -5.06
CA ASN A 206 11.13 -14.79 -6.06
C ASN A 206 10.57 -13.44 -6.52
N LYS A 207 10.32 -12.53 -5.57
CA LYS A 207 9.86 -11.17 -5.88
C LYS A 207 10.89 -10.40 -6.73
N GLU A 208 12.17 -10.50 -6.42
CA GLU A 208 13.25 -9.87 -7.20
C GLU A 208 13.28 -10.42 -8.63
N VAL A 209 13.32 -11.74 -8.80
CA VAL A 209 13.35 -12.40 -10.11
C VAL A 209 12.14 -12.04 -10.95
N MET A 210 10.94 -12.08 -10.36
CA MET A 210 9.71 -11.68 -11.04
C MET A 210 9.75 -10.22 -11.51
N ARG A 211 10.18 -9.31 -10.63
CA ARG A 211 10.27 -7.89 -10.98
C ARG A 211 11.30 -7.62 -12.05
N LYS A 212 12.45 -8.29 -11.98
CA LYS A 212 13.50 -8.20 -13.00
C LYS A 212 12.97 -8.63 -14.36
N LYS A 213 12.27 -9.78 -14.43
CA LYS A 213 11.64 -10.25 -15.68
C LYS A 213 10.66 -9.24 -16.26
N ILE A 214 9.81 -8.62 -15.41
CA ILE A 214 8.84 -7.61 -15.89
C ILE A 214 9.56 -6.36 -16.41
N ILE A 215 10.58 -5.88 -15.71
CA ILE A 215 11.30 -4.65 -16.07
C ILE A 215 12.13 -4.85 -17.35
N GLU A 216 12.85 -5.97 -17.46
CA GLU A 216 13.79 -6.21 -18.56
C GLU A 216 13.09 -6.74 -19.82
N GLN A 217 12.06 -7.56 -19.68
CA GLN A 217 11.37 -8.22 -20.79
C GLN A 217 10.00 -7.61 -21.14
N GLY A 218 9.45 -6.76 -20.28
CA GLY A 218 8.10 -6.20 -20.48
C GLY A 218 6.98 -7.22 -20.37
N ILE A 219 7.24 -8.42 -19.80
CA ILE A 219 6.29 -9.53 -19.75
C ILE A 219 5.92 -9.81 -18.28
N ARG A 220 4.61 -9.81 -17.99
CA ARG A 220 4.09 -10.16 -16.67
C ARG A 220 4.07 -11.68 -16.46
N PRO A 221 3.97 -12.18 -15.21
CA PRO A 221 3.98 -13.62 -14.92
C PRO A 221 2.89 -14.45 -15.61
N ASP A 222 1.82 -13.82 -16.07
CA ASP A 222 0.73 -14.46 -16.82
C ASP A 222 0.86 -14.27 -18.34
N GLY A 223 1.99 -13.81 -18.84
CA GLY A 223 2.30 -13.64 -20.26
C GLY A 223 1.83 -12.32 -20.88
N ARG A 224 1.10 -11.50 -20.12
CA ARG A 224 0.64 -10.19 -20.62
C ARG A 224 1.76 -9.17 -20.72
N GLY A 225 1.64 -8.25 -21.66
CA GLY A 225 2.45 -7.04 -21.71
C GLY A 225 2.12 -6.07 -20.58
N VAL A 226 2.96 -5.03 -20.41
CA VAL A 226 2.83 -4.08 -19.27
C VAL A 226 1.57 -3.22 -19.35
N THR A 227 1.03 -2.96 -20.54
CA THR A 227 -0.18 -2.16 -20.77
C THR A 227 -1.43 -3.01 -21.00
N GLU A 228 -1.28 -4.34 -21.13
CA GLU A 228 -2.40 -5.23 -21.42
C GLU A 228 -3.23 -5.50 -20.16
N ILE A 229 -4.55 -5.34 -20.27
CA ILE A 229 -5.50 -5.67 -19.20
C ILE A 229 -5.99 -7.10 -19.33
N ARG A 230 -6.39 -7.74 -18.21
CA ARG A 230 -6.98 -9.07 -18.23
C ARG A 230 -8.31 -9.05 -18.97
N PRO A 231 -8.65 -10.12 -19.73
CA PRO A 231 -9.99 -10.25 -20.30
C PRO A 231 -11.06 -10.14 -19.21
N ILE A 232 -12.05 -9.30 -19.46
CA ILE A 232 -13.21 -9.12 -18.57
C ILE A 232 -14.45 -9.60 -19.32
N TRP A 233 -15.26 -10.41 -18.63
CA TRP A 233 -16.54 -10.85 -19.12
C TRP A 233 -17.57 -10.74 -17.98
N CYS A 234 -18.76 -10.25 -18.32
CA CYS A 234 -19.86 -10.06 -17.38
C CYS A 234 -21.17 -10.56 -17.99
N GLU A 235 -22.00 -11.16 -17.15
CA GLU A 235 -23.36 -11.55 -17.51
C GLU A 235 -24.29 -11.27 -16.32
N VAL A 236 -25.49 -10.76 -16.61
CA VAL A 236 -26.49 -10.46 -15.58
C VAL A 236 -27.72 -11.37 -15.76
N GLY A 237 -28.49 -11.56 -14.67
CA GLY A 237 -29.71 -12.35 -14.70
C GLY A 237 -29.47 -13.85 -14.84
N VAL A 238 -28.33 -14.37 -14.42
CA VAL A 238 -27.92 -15.78 -14.56
C VAL A 238 -28.70 -16.75 -13.68
N LEU A 239 -29.28 -16.26 -12.57
CA LEU A 239 -30.07 -17.05 -11.65
C LEU A 239 -31.55 -16.64 -11.69
N PRO A 240 -32.49 -17.61 -11.86
CA PRO A 240 -33.90 -17.32 -11.77
C PRO A 240 -34.32 -17.10 -10.32
N ARG A 241 -35.40 -16.35 -10.09
CA ARG A 241 -36.08 -16.15 -8.80
C ARG A 241 -35.27 -15.42 -7.73
N VAL A 242 -34.21 -14.76 -8.07
CA VAL A 242 -33.48 -13.80 -7.22
C VAL A 242 -33.80 -12.38 -7.67
N HIS A 243 -33.64 -11.39 -6.79
CA HIS A 243 -33.89 -9.99 -7.15
C HIS A 243 -32.85 -9.45 -8.14
N GLY A 244 -31.65 -9.96 -8.10
CA GLY A 244 -30.61 -9.70 -9.07
C GLY A 244 -29.47 -10.73 -8.97
N SER A 245 -28.85 -11.03 -10.09
CA SER A 245 -27.65 -11.87 -10.13
C SER A 245 -26.73 -11.45 -11.27
N ALA A 246 -25.44 -11.60 -11.06
CA ALA A 246 -24.41 -11.31 -12.05
C ALA A 246 -23.22 -12.24 -11.89
N VAL A 247 -22.63 -12.62 -13.02
CA VAL A 247 -21.29 -13.22 -13.05
C VAL A 247 -20.31 -12.19 -13.56
N PHE A 248 -19.23 -12.02 -12.86
CA PHE A 248 -18.09 -11.20 -13.26
C PHE A 248 -16.84 -12.07 -13.36
N THR A 249 -16.20 -12.07 -14.50
CA THR A 249 -14.97 -12.83 -14.73
C THR A 249 -13.85 -11.88 -15.16
N ARG A 250 -12.70 -11.98 -14.49
CA ARG A 250 -11.48 -11.27 -14.85
C ARG A 250 -10.31 -12.26 -14.92
N GLY A 251 -9.94 -12.62 -16.12
CA GLY A 251 -8.94 -13.68 -16.37
C GLY A 251 -9.40 -15.00 -15.76
N GLN A 252 -8.70 -15.51 -14.76
CA GLN A 252 -9.01 -16.77 -14.09
C GLN A 252 -9.84 -16.61 -12.79
N THR A 253 -10.22 -15.39 -12.44
CA THR A 253 -11.03 -15.10 -11.26
C THR A 253 -12.47 -14.85 -11.66
N GLN A 254 -13.40 -15.56 -11.05
CA GLN A 254 -14.84 -15.42 -11.27
C GLN A 254 -15.57 -15.18 -9.96
N ALA A 255 -16.55 -14.29 -9.98
CA ALA A 255 -17.47 -14.04 -8.88
C ALA A 255 -18.91 -14.18 -9.37
N LEU A 256 -19.72 -14.95 -8.66
CA LEU A 256 -21.17 -14.97 -8.81
C LEU A 256 -21.78 -14.12 -7.68
N THR A 257 -22.39 -13.01 -8.06
CA THR A 257 -23.03 -12.09 -7.11
C THR A 257 -24.54 -12.29 -7.16
N VAL A 258 -25.16 -12.38 -5.97
CA VAL A 258 -26.63 -12.47 -5.83
C VAL A 258 -27.08 -11.31 -4.96
N THR A 259 -28.08 -10.57 -5.43
CA THR A 259 -28.65 -9.42 -4.73
C THR A 259 -30.05 -9.73 -4.23
N THR A 260 -30.29 -9.40 -2.97
CA THR A 260 -31.63 -9.40 -2.36
C THR A 260 -31.98 -7.96 -2.00
N LEU A 261 -33.15 -7.50 -2.46
CA LEU A 261 -33.72 -6.20 -2.10
C LEU A 261 -34.62 -6.37 -0.90
N GLY A 262 -34.49 -5.50 0.08
CA GLY A 262 -35.28 -5.51 1.29
C GLY A 262 -34.64 -4.67 2.38
N SER A 263 -35.38 -4.36 3.43
CA SER A 263 -34.92 -3.67 4.63
C SER A 263 -34.68 -4.68 5.75
#